data_82c47b4390a5ba069854a377363216ef
#
_entry.id   82c47b4390a5ba069854a377363216ef
#
_cell.length_a   1.000
_cell.length_b   1.000
_cell.length_c   1.000
_cell.angle_alpha   90.00
_cell.angle_beta   90.00
_cell.angle_gamma   90.00
#
_symmetry.space_group_name_H-M   'P 1'
#
loop_
_entity.id
_entity.type
_entity.pdbx_description
1 polymer ?
#
loop_
_entity_poly.entity_id
_entity_poly.type
_entity_poly.pdbx_seq_one_letter_code
_entity_poly.pdbx_strand_id
1 'polypeptide(L)'
;MSLDKPVAVRQAQRYAKRMFQISGTKDAADMRQAYLQMARTLASIAEAREPYASGHADRVGLLANEIAIRLGCSDEMKRQIKFAAILQDIGKIVIPDSILSKQGNLTPADFKEINRHPTASVEIIQHVGYFKDILPLVESHHEWYDGSGGYPKKLKGEQIPLGARILAVADAYDALTCQRPHRPSLTTDQAAQVLKRGAGKQWDPQVVETFLKKLGVTV
;
A
#
# COMPACT_ATOMS: atom_id res chain seq x y z
N MET A 1 -13.72 -1.15 -27.88
CA MET A 1 -12.97 -2.41 -27.77
C MET A 1 -12.63 -2.62 -26.29
N SER A 2 -13.33 -3.58 -25.65
CA SER A 2 -13.06 -3.95 -24.25
C SER A 2 -11.72 -4.67 -24.21
N LEU A 3 -10.70 -4.08 -23.56
CA LEU A 3 -9.42 -4.74 -23.31
C LEU A 3 -9.70 -5.96 -22.43
N ASP A 4 -9.38 -7.13 -22.95
CA ASP A 4 -9.56 -8.40 -22.25
C ASP A 4 -8.69 -8.41 -20.99
N LYS A 5 -9.32 -8.46 -19.81
CA LYS A 5 -8.61 -8.43 -18.53
C LYS A 5 -7.70 -9.66 -18.41
N PRO A 6 -6.45 -9.52 -17.91
CA PRO A 6 -5.56 -10.65 -17.68
C PRO A 6 -6.24 -11.77 -16.89
N VAL A 7 -5.90 -13.01 -17.21
CA VAL A 7 -6.49 -14.22 -16.58
C VAL A 7 -6.41 -14.16 -15.05
N ALA A 8 -5.28 -13.64 -14.51
CA ALA A 8 -5.08 -13.48 -13.08
C ALA A 8 -6.09 -12.52 -12.42
N VAL A 9 -6.45 -11.42 -13.08
CA VAL A 9 -7.46 -10.47 -12.57
C VAL A 9 -8.84 -11.14 -12.54
N ARG A 10 -9.20 -11.89 -13.58
CA ARG A 10 -10.45 -12.65 -13.61
C ARG A 10 -10.50 -13.74 -12.53
N GLN A 11 -9.37 -14.39 -12.25
CA GLN A 11 -9.28 -15.37 -11.17
C GLN A 11 -9.41 -14.71 -9.80
N ALA A 12 -8.67 -13.64 -9.51
CA ALA A 12 -8.78 -12.89 -8.26
C ALA A 12 -10.22 -12.41 -8.00
N GLN A 13 -10.90 -11.89 -9.04
CA GLN A 13 -12.31 -11.49 -8.96
C GLN A 13 -13.24 -12.66 -8.67
N ARG A 14 -13.01 -13.86 -9.24
CA ARG A 14 -13.78 -15.07 -8.97
C ARG A 14 -13.57 -15.58 -7.54
N TYR A 15 -12.33 -15.53 -7.02
CA TYR A 15 -12.02 -15.90 -5.63
C TYR A 15 -12.70 -14.95 -4.65
N ALA A 16 -12.58 -13.63 -4.86
CA ALA A 16 -13.27 -12.64 -4.06
C ALA A 16 -14.79 -12.89 -4.02
N LYS A 17 -15.43 -13.14 -5.16
CA LYS A 17 -16.87 -13.46 -5.24
C LYS A 17 -17.25 -14.75 -4.51
N ARG A 18 -16.46 -15.83 -4.63
CA ARG A 18 -16.72 -17.11 -3.97
C ARG A 18 -16.60 -17.03 -2.46
N MET A 19 -15.59 -16.32 -1.95
CA MET A 19 -15.41 -16.14 -0.50
C MET A 19 -16.56 -15.34 0.12
N PHE A 20 -17.19 -14.43 -0.65
CA PHE A 20 -18.33 -13.65 -0.19
C PHE A 20 -19.61 -14.50 0.08
N GLN A 21 -19.73 -15.65 -0.58
CA GLN A 21 -20.89 -16.54 -0.41
C GLN A 21 -20.79 -17.47 0.80
N ILE A 22 -19.65 -17.53 1.48
CA ILE A 22 -19.39 -18.52 2.55
C ILE A 22 -19.64 -17.95 3.96
N SER A 23 -19.70 -16.63 4.15
CA SER A 23 -19.84 -16.04 5.49
C SER A 23 -21.30 -15.85 5.90
N GLY A 24 -21.91 -16.91 6.40
CA GLY A 24 -23.17 -16.84 7.16
C GLY A 24 -22.97 -16.31 8.59
N THR A 25 -22.05 -15.36 8.82
CA THR A 25 -21.75 -14.81 10.15
C THR A 25 -22.75 -13.73 10.53
N LYS A 26 -23.35 -13.86 11.71
CA LYS A 26 -24.38 -12.96 12.22
C LYS A 26 -23.82 -11.75 12.97
N ASP A 27 -22.52 -11.72 13.29
CA ASP A 27 -21.87 -10.68 14.10
C ASP A 27 -20.94 -9.80 13.23
N ALA A 28 -21.02 -8.48 13.41
CA ALA A 28 -20.18 -7.51 12.70
C ALA A 28 -18.67 -7.69 13.00
N ALA A 29 -18.33 -8.25 14.17
CA ALA A 29 -16.94 -8.56 14.53
C ALA A 29 -16.41 -9.75 13.73
N ASP A 30 -17.20 -10.82 13.61
CA ASP A 30 -16.86 -12.01 12.84
C ASP A 30 -16.72 -11.68 11.37
N MET A 31 -17.61 -10.83 10.86
CA MET A 31 -17.55 -10.37 9.47
C MET A 31 -16.28 -9.57 9.18
N ARG A 32 -15.90 -8.67 10.11
CA ARG A 32 -14.63 -7.92 9.99
C ARG A 32 -13.41 -8.84 9.99
N GLN A 33 -13.41 -9.84 10.86
CA GLN A 33 -12.34 -10.83 10.92
C GLN A 33 -12.24 -11.65 9.63
N ALA A 34 -13.38 -12.04 9.06
CA ALA A 34 -13.42 -12.74 7.77
C ALA A 34 -12.86 -11.87 6.64
N TYR A 35 -13.23 -10.58 6.57
CA TYR A 35 -12.66 -9.67 5.57
C TYR A 35 -11.15 -9.46 5.76
N LEU A 36 -10.68 -9.38 7.00
CA LEU A 36 -9.26 -9.24 7.28
C LEU A 36 -8.46 -10.48 6.83
N GLN A 37 -8.97 -11.67 7.12
CA GLN A 37 -8.36 -12.93 6.67
C GLN A 37 -8.35 -13.03 5.14
N MET A 38 -9.44 -12.66 4.48
CA MET A 38 -9.52 -12.61 3.03
C MET A 38 -8.50 -11.63 2.43
N ALA A 39 -8.42 -10.42 2.98
CA ALA A 39 -7.48 -9.41 2.53
C ALA A 39 -6.03 -9.90 2.64
N ARG A 40 -5.67 -10.52 3.78
CA ARG A 40 -4.34 -11.11 3.99
C ARG A 40 -4.04 -12.25 3.02
N THR A 41 -5.01 -13.11 2.75
CA THR A 41 -4.85 -14.19 1.76
C THR A 41 -4.60 -13.62 0.37
N LEU A 42 -5.31 -12.57 -0.03
CA LEU A 42 -5.08 -11.90 -1.31
C LEU A 42 -3.70 -11.24 -1.36
N ALA A 43 -3.29 -10.56 -0.29
CA ALA A 43 -1.97 -9.94 -0.20
C ALA A 43 -0.85 -10.98 -0.29
N SER A 44 -0.99 -12.12 0.41
CA SER A 44 0.01 -13.19 0.37
C SER A 44 0.21 -13.79 -1.03
N ILE A 45 -0.82 -13.81 -1.87
CA ILE A 45 -0.72 -14.26 -3.27
C ILE A 45 0.11 -13.26 -4.10
N ALA A 46 -0.05 -11.95 -3.86
CA ALA A 46 0.75 -10.94 -4.53
C ALA A 46 2.21 -10.96 -4.03
N GLU A 47 2.42 -11.04 -2.70
CA GLU A 47 3.74 -11.12 -2.08
C GLU A 47 4.53 -12.38 -2.52
N ALA A 48 3.86 -13.51 -2.75
CA ALA A 48 4.50 -14.74 -3.20
C ALA A 48 5.22 -14.60 -4.55
N ARG A 49 4.89 -13.58 -5.34
CA ARG A 49 5.56 -13.26 -6.61
C ARG A 49 6.79 -12.35 -6.46
N GLU A 50 6.94 -11.74 -5.29
CA GLU A 50 8.08 -10.89 -4.95
C GLU A 50 8.86 -11.54 -3.80
N PRO A 51 10.01 -12.18 -4.05
CA PRO A 51 10.75 -12.94 -3.04
C PRO A 51 11.10 -12.17 -1.76
N TYR A 52 11.03 -10.83 -1.80
CA TYR A 52 11.43 -9.93 -0.72
C TYR A 52 10.26 -9.17 -0.09
N ALA A 53 9.04 -9.41 -0.57
CA ALA A 53 7.84 -8.75 -0.07
C ALA A 53 7.21 -9.48 1.13
N SER A 54 7.72 -10.66 1.52
CA SER A 54 7.13 -11.44 2.59
C SER A 54 6.94 -10.61 3.87
N GLY A 55 5.67 -10.51 4.31
CA GLY A 55 5.25 -9.75 5.49
C GLY A 55 5.33 -8.22 5.33
N HIS A 56 5.57 -7.70 4.14
CA HIS A 56 5.59 -6.27 3.86
C HIS A 56 4.27 -5.59 4.24
N ALA A 57 3.15 -6.15 3.80
CA ALA A 57 1.82 -5.61 4.09
C ALA A 57 1.54 -5.48 5.59
N ASP A 58 1.92 -6.48 6.39
CA ASP A 58 1.76 -6.45 7.85
C ASP A 58 2.70 -5.40 8.50
N ARG A 59 3.97 -5.29 8.06
CA ARG A 59 4.92 -4.28 8.59
C ARG A 59 4.46 -2.87 8.27
N VAL A 60 4.07 -2.59 7.02
CA VAL A 60 3.50 -1.29 6.63
C VAL A 60 2.25 -0.98 7.43
N GLY A 61 1.36 -1.97 7.62
CA GLY A 61 0.15 -1.83 8.43
C GLY A 61 0.44 -1.46 9.89
N LEU A 62 1.47 -2.06 10.51
CA LEU A 62 1.89 -1.72 11.87
C LEU A 62 2.45 -0.29 11.95
N LEU A 63 3.34 0.07 11.04
CA LEU A 63 3.94 1.42 10.98
C LEU A 63 2.87 2.50 10.75
N ALA A 64 1.99 2.28 9.78
CA ALA A 64 0.91 3.21 9.45
C ALA A 64 -0.08 3.38 10.62
N ASN A 65 -0.42 2.30 11.33
CA ASN A 65 -1.26 2.37 12.52
C ASN A 65 -0.60 3.19 13.64
N GLU A 66 0.69 3.03 13.88
CA GLU A 66 1.44 3.84 14.87
C GLU A 66 1.41 5.33 14.53
N ILE A 67 1.60 5.68 13.27
CA ILE A 67 1.50 7.06 12.79
C ILE A 67 0.07 7.58 13.01
N ALA A 68 -0.95 6.80 12.61
CA ALA A 68 -2.36 7.19 12.74
C ALA A 68 -2.78 7.43 14.21
N ILE A 69 -2.31 6.59 15.14
CA ILE A 69 -2.54 6.79 16.59
C ILE A 69 -1.98 8.14 17.04
N ARG A 70 -0.74 8.47 16.67
CA ARG A 70 -0.06 9.70 17.09
C ARG A 70 -0.64 10.96 16.45
N LEU A 71 -1.24 10.83 15.27
CA LEU A 71 -1.99 11.90 14.61
C LEU A 71 -3.42 12.05 15.17
N GLY A 72 -3.84 11.21 16.13
CA GLY A 72 -5.19 11.27 16.70
C GLY A 72 -6.28 10.82 15.75
N CYS A 73 -5.97 9.96 14.77
CA CYS A 73 -6.95 9.45 13.83
C CYS A 73 -8.06 8.64 14.55
N SER A 74 -9.29 8.76 14.05
CA SER A 74 -10.42 7.98 14.55
C SER A 74 -10.20 6.46 14.38
N ASP A 75 -10.91 5.66 15.16
CA ASP A 75 -10.85 4.19 15.03
C ASP A 75 -11.26 3.71 13.63
N GLU A 76 -12.20 4.43 13.00
CA GLU A 76 -12.60 4.16 11.62
C GLU A 76 -11.43 4.38 10.64
N MET A 77 -10.77 5.52 10.73
CA MET A 77 -9.60 5.82 9.88
C MET A 77 -8.47 4.80 10.09
N LYS A 78 -8.19 4.42 11.34
CA LYS A 78 -7.20 3.37 11.65
C LYS A 78 -7.55 2.02 11.03
N ARG A 79 -8.84 1.66 11.02
CA ARG A 79 -9.32 0.45 10.33
C ARG A 79 -9.14 0.54 8.83
N GLN A 80 -9.50 1.67 8.23
CA GLN A 80 -9.32 1.91 6.78
C GLN A 80 -7.86 1.82 6.39
N ILE A 81 -6.96 2.47 7.13
CA ILE A 81 -5.51 2.42 6.91
C ILE A 81 -5.00 0.97 7.00
N LYS A 82 -5.45 0.20 7.98
CA LYS A 82 -5.05 -1.21 8.13
C LYS A 82 -5.41 -2.06 6.90
N PHE A 83 -6.64 -1.94 6.41
CA PHE A 83 -7.05 -2.67 5.20
C PHE A 83 -6.34 -2.16 3.95
N ALA A 84 -6.16 -0.85 3.84
CA ALA A 84 -5.45 -0.26 2.72
C ALA A 84 -3.97 -0.71 2.69
N ALA A 85 -3.28 -0.76 3.82
CA ALA A 85 -1.91 -1.27 3.93
C ALA A 85 -1.77 -2.71 3.43
N ILE A 86 -2.77 -3.57 3.74
CA ILE A 86 -2.76 -4.97 3.31
C ILE A 86 -3.01 -5.10 1.80
N LEU A 87 -3.87 -4.24 1.24
CA LEU A 87 -4.37 -4.39 -0.12
C LEU A 87 -3.73 -3.43 -1.15
N GLN A 88 -2.87 -2.48 -0.71
CA GLN A 88 -2.30 -1.47 -1.59
C GLN A 88 -1.56 -2.07 -2.79
N ASP A 89 -0.88 -3.17 -2.60
CA ASP A 89 0.00 -3.81 -3.56
C ASP A 89 -0.61 -5.03 -4.29
N ILE A 90 -1.87 -5.39 -4.02
CA ILE A 90 -2.50 -6.55 -4.67
C ILE A 90 -2.50 -6.44 -6.20
N GLY A 91 -2.50 -5.23 -6.73
CA GLY A 91 -2.44 -4.94 -8.16
C GLY A 91 -1.14 -5.36 -8.83
N LYS A 92 -0.08 -5.62 -8.08
CA LYS A 92 1.18 -6.18 -8.63
C LYS A 92 0.97 -7.55 -9.27
N ILE A 93 -0.13 -8.23 -8.97
CA ILE A 93 -0.47 -9.51 -9.60
C ILE A 93 -0.63 -9.42 -11.13
N VAL A 94 -0.89 -8.24 -11.68
CA VAL A 94 -1.03 -8.03 -13.12
C VAL A 94 0.28 -7.64 -13.81
N ILE A 95 1.35 -7.37 -13.05
CA ILE A 95 2.66 -6.99 -13.59
C ILE A 95 3.40 -8.26 -14.01
N PRO A 96 4.04 -8.28 -15.21
CA PRO A 96 4.80 -9.42 -15.67
C PRO A 96 5.96 -9.79 -14.72
N ASP A 97 6.19 -11.09 -14.50
CA ASP A 97 7.29 -11.58 -13.66
C ASP A 97 8.66 -11.12 -14.17
N SER A 98 8.83 -10.97 -15.48
CA SER A 98 10.05 -10.44 -16.10
C SER A 98 10.39 -9.01 -15.68
N ILE A 99 9.42 -8.26 -15.16
CA ILE A 99 9.61 -6.91 -14.60
C ILE A 99 9.80 -6.98 -13.09
N LEU A 100 8.94 -7.73 -12.37
CA LEU A 100 8.99 -7.84 -10.90
C LEU A 100 10.29 -8.50 -10.41
N SER A 101 10.78 -9.50 -11.14
CA SER A 101 12.01 -10.25 -10.79
C SER A 101 13.25 -9.75 -11.52
N LYS A 102 13.15 -8.62 -12.25
CA LYS A 102 14.24 -8.12 -13.08
C LYS A 102 15.49 -7.83 -12.26
N GLN A 103 16.59 -8.44 -12.66
CA GLN A 103 17.90 -8.16 -12.09
C GLN A 103 18.51 -6.93 -12.78
N GLY A 104 18.87 -5.90 -12.01
CA GLY A 104 19.47 -4.67 -12.53
C GLY A 104 18.50 -3.50 -12.65
N ASN A 105 18.83 -2.49 -13.44
CA ASN A 105 18.08 -1.25 -13.52
C ASN A 105 16.76 -1.42 -14.29
N LEU A 106 15.69 -0.89 -13.71
CA LEU A 106 14.39 -0.77 -14.37
C LEU A 106 14.46 0.32 -15.47
N THR A 107 13.89 0.05 -16.63
CA THR A 107 13.71 1.03 -17.69
C THR A 107 12.50 1.93 -17.41
N PRO A 108 12.37 3.10 -18.10
CA PRO A 108 11.15 3.91 -18.01
C PRO A 108 9.86 3.15 -18.37
N ALA A 109 9.94 2.18 -19.28
CA ALA A 109 8.82 1.30 -19.65
C ALA A 109 8.46 0.36 -18.50
N ASP A 110 9.45 -0.24 -17.81
CA ASP A 110 9.21 -1.08 -16.64
C ASP A 110 8.54 -0.26 -15.51
N PHE A 111 9.03 0.95 -15.25
CA PHE A 111 8.40 1.86 -14.26
C PHE A 111 6.96 2.17 -14.63
N LYS A 112 6.65 2.41 -15.90
CA LYS A 112 5.28 2.65 -16.35
C LYS A 112 4.35 1.47 -16.05
N GLU A 113 4.83 0.24 -16.23
CA GLU A 113 4.05 -0.95 -15.88
C GLU A 113 3.90 -1.10 -14.36
N ILE A 114 4.97 -0.92 -13.59
CA ILE A 114 4.91 -0.97 -12.12
C ILE A 114 3.94 0.08 -11.57
N ASN A 115 3.97 1.29 -12.09
CA ASN A 115 3.13 2.40 -11.62
C ASN A 115 1.63 2.18 -11.88
N ARG A 116 1.24 1.11 -12.55
CA ARG A 116 -0.16 0.73 -12.75
C ARG A 116 -0.76 -0.01 -11.55
N HIS A 117 0.08 -0.53 -10.63
CA HIS A 117 -0.44 -1.39 -9.56
C HIS A 117 -1.46 -0.71 -8.64
N PRO A 118 -1.40 0.60 -8.29
CA PRO A 118 -2.42 1.19 -7.43
C PRO A 118 -3.81 1.17 -8.08
N THR A 119 -3.89 1.53 -9.37
CA THR A 119 -5.13 1.47 -10.13
C THR A 119 -5.60 0.02 -10.30
N ALA A 120 -4.70 -0.91 -10.60
CA ALA A 120 -5.03 -2.33 -10.69
C ALA A 120 -5.49 -2.90 -9.34
N SER A 121 -4.91 -2.45 -8.21
CA SER A 121 -5.39 -2.80 -6.86
C SER A 121 -6.85 -2.39 -6.68
N VAL A 122 -7.19 -1.14 -7.02
CA VAL A 122 -8.56 -0.64 -6.96
C VAL A 122 -9.49 -1.48 -7.87
N GLU A 123 -9.08 -1.76 -9.10
CA GLU A 123 -9.87 -2.59 -10.03
C GLU A 123 -10.17 -3.98 -9.47
N ILE A 124 -9.25 -4.57 -8.72
CA ILE A 124 -9.42 -5.89 -8.09
C ILE A 124 -10.42 -5.81 -6.93
N ILE A 125 -10.23 -4.84 -6.01
CA ILE A 125 -10.95 -4.83 -4.73
C ILE A 125 -12.27 -4.06 -4.76
N GLN A 126 -12.53 -3.19 -5.74
CA GLN A 126 -13.74 -2.34 -5.82
C GLN A 126 -15.06 -3.11 -5.84
N HIS A 127 -15.03 -4.39 -6.23
CA HIS A 127 -16.23 -5.25 -6.27
C HIS A 127 -16.65 -5.76 -4.90
N VAL A 128 -15.83 -5.53 -3.87
CA VAL A 128 -16.12 -5.87 -2.47
C VAL A 128 -16.61 -4.59 -1.77
N GLY A 129 -17.92 -4.48 -1.54
CA GLY A 129 -18.53 -3.27 -0.99
C GLY A 129 -17.92 -2.82 0.33
N TYR A 130 -17.40 -3.76 1.13
CA TYR A 130 -16.71 -3.49 2.39
C TYR A 130 -15.42 -2.66 2.21
N PHE A 131 -14.78 -2.71 1.05
CA PHE A 131 -13.52 -1.99 0.77
C PHE A 131 -13.74 -0.64 0.08
N LYS A 132 -15.00 -0.19 -0.09
CA LYS A 132 -15.30 1.04 -0.81
C LYS A 132 -14.53 2.25 -0.25
N ASP A 133 -14.48 2.39 1.08
CA ASP A 133 -13.90 3.56 1.73
C ASP A 133 -12.36 3.56 1.73
N ILE A 134 -11.72 2.44 1.44
CA ILE A 134 -10.26 2.36 1.32
C ILE A 134 -9.75 2.55 -0.11
N LEU A 135 -10.61 2.53 -1.13
CA LEU A 135 -10.18 2.65 -2.53
C LEU A 135 -9.34 3.93 -2.79
N PRO A 136 -9.73 5.11 -2.27
CA PRO A 136 -8.92 6.32 -2.45
C PRO A 136 -7.54 6.22 -1.78
N LEU A 137 -7.45 5.52 -0.64
CA LEU A 137 -6.19 5.32 0.08
C LEU A 137 -5.24 4.43 -0.74
N VAL A 138 -5.78 3.32 -1.24
CA VAL A 138 -5.05 2.35 -2.08
C VAL A 138 -4.60 2.99 -3.38
N GLU A 139 -5.44 3.80 -4.02
CA GLU A 139 -5.11 4.41 -5.31
C GLU A 139 -4.01 5.48 -5.18
N SER A 140 -3.98 6.20 -4.05
CA SER A 140 -3.17 7.43 -3.91
C SER A 140 -1.92 7.27 -3.04
N HIS A 141 -1.56 6.03 -2.61
CA HIS A 141 -0.44 5.83 -1.68
C HIS A 141 0.95 6.13 -2.28
N HIS A 142 1.04 6.31 -3.59
CA HIS A 142 2.26 6.73 -4.29
C HIS A 142 2.19 8.16 -4.85
N GLU A 143 1.19 8.95 -4.47
CA GLU A 143 1.15 10.36 -4.81
C GLU A 143 2.23 11.14 -4.04
N TRP A 144 2.86 12.11 -4.70
CA TRP A 144 3.80 13.01 -4.05
C TRP A 144 3.08 14.23 -3.48
N TYR A 145 3.45 14.61 -2.26
CA TYR A 145 2.75 15.66 -1.52
C TYR A 145 2.73 17.02 -2.24
N ASP A 146 3.80 17.39 -2.94
CA ASP A 146 3.87 18.65 -3.70
C ASP A 146 3.23 18.59 -5.10
N GLY A 147 2.80 17.40 -5.56
CA GLY A 147 2.22 17.18 -6.87
C GLY A 147 3.23 17.20 -8.03
N SER A 148 4.54 17.38 -7.76
CA SER A 148 5.57 17.42 -8.80
C SER A 148 5.90 16.05 -9.40
N GLY A 149 5.50 14.98 -8.71
CA GLY A 149 5.76 13.58 -9.08
C GLY A 149 4.65 12.67 -8.59
N GLY A 150 5.00 11.40 -8.37
CA GLY A 150 4.03 10.40 -7.92
C GLY A 150 3.07 9.94 -9.01
N TYR A 151 2.15 9.09 -8.63
CA TYR A 151 1.13 8.50 -9.51
C TYR A 151 -0.04 7.94 -8.69
N PRO A 152 -1.23 7.68 -9.29
CA PRO A 152 -1.54 7.79 -10.71
C PRO A 152 -2.12 9.14 -11.13
N LYS A 153 -2.60 9.99 -10.19
CA LYS A 153 -3.44 11.17 -10.47
C LYS A 153 -2.71 12.51 -10.35
N LYS A 154 -1.51 12.52 -9.78
CA LYS A 154 -0.72 13.72 -9.45
C LYS A 154 -1.49 14.68 -8.56
N LEU A 155 -2.12 14.15 -7.53
CA LEU A 155 -2.78 14.93 -6.49
C LEU A 155 -1.74 15.73 -5.69
N LYS A 156 -2.18 16.82 -5.04
CA LYS A 156 -1.29 17.68 -4.28
C LYS A 156 -1.84 17.97 -2.88
N GLY A 157 -0.97 17.93 -1.88
CA GLY A 157 -1.27 18.33 -0.50
C GLY A 157 -2.45 17.54 0.07
N GLU A 158 -3.47 18.25 0.54
CA GLU A 158 -4.66 17.66 1.16
C GLU A 158 -5.64 17.01 0.16
N GLN A 159 -5.44 17.17 -1.14
CA GLN A 159 -6.16 16.38 -2.14
C GLN A 159 -5.83 14.89 -2.01
N ILE A 160 -4.63 14.57 -1.49
CA ILE A 160 -4.24 13.20 -1.17
C ILE A 160 -4.88 12.83 0.17
N PRO A 161 -5.71 11.77 0.24
CA PRO A 161 -6.33 11.35 1.49
C PRO A 161 -5.29 11.14 2.61
N LEU A 162 -5.58 11.57 3.84
CA LEU A 162 -4.63 11.45 4.96
C LEU A 162 -4.12 10.01 5.14
N GLY A 163 -4.99 9.01 5.02
CA GLY A 163 -4.59 7.61 5.11
C GLY A 163 -3.58 7.21 4.04
N ALA A 164 -3.68 7.74 2.82
CA ALA A 164 -2.70 7.50 1.74
C ALA A 164 -1.36 8.20 2.04
N ARG A 165 -1.37 9.42 2.60
CA ARG A 165 -0.15 10.12 3.03
C ARG A 165 0.56 9.37 4.16
N ILE A 166 -0.20 8.76 5.08
CA ILE A 166 0.35 7.91 6.14
C ILE A 166 0.97 6.64 5.55
N LEU A 167 0.26 5.97 4.64
CA LEU A 167 0.76 4.77 3.95
C LEU A 167 2.05 5.06 3.19
N ALA A 168 2.13 6.18 2.46
CA ALA A 168 3.32 6.57 1.71
C ALA A 168 4.58 6.68 2.58
N VAL A 169 4.47 7.21 3.81
CA VAL A 169 5.60 7.30 4.76
C VAL A 169 5.95 5.92 5.33
N ALA A 170 4.95 5.14 5.72
CA ALA A 170 5.14 3.80 6.28
C ALA A 170 5.77 2.84 5.26
N ASP A 171 5.27 2.85 4.02
CA ASP A 171 5.79 2.06 2.90
C ASP A 171 7.23 2.43 2.57
N ALA A 172 7.53 3.73 2.45
CA ALA A 172 8.88 4.21 2.19
C ALA A 172 9.85 3.78 3.29
N TYR A 173 9.47 3.88 4.56
CA TYR A 173 10.32 3.46 5.66
C TYR A 173 10.57 1.94 5.65
N ASP A 174 9.54 1.12 5.47
CA ASP A 174 9.71 -0.34 5.32
C ASP A 174 10.63 -0.66 4.15
N ALA A 175 10.40 -0.02 3.00
CA ALA A 175 11.24 -0.21 1.82
C ALA A 175 12.70 0.20 2.05
N LEU A 176 12.97 1.22 2.88
CA LEU A 176 14.33 1.69 3.19
C LEU A 176 15.05 0.77 4.18
N THR A 177 14.34 0.21 5.16
CA THR A 177 14.92 -0.56 6.28
C THR A 177 14.90 -2.06 6.08
N CYS A 178 14.07 -2.58 5.16
CA CYS A 178 14.09 -4.00 4.81
C CYS A 178 15.21 -4.33 3.83
N GLN A 179 15.80 -5.51 4.01
CA GLN A 179 16.81 -6.03 3.11
C GLN A 179 16.19 -6.35 1.74
N ARG A 180 16.83 -5.86 0.68
CA ARG A 180 16.47 -6.17 -0.71
C ARG A 180 17.71 -6.67 -1.47
N PRO A 181 17.57 -7.51 -2.52
CA PRO A 181 18.71 -8.16 -3.18
C PRO A 181 19.76 -7.21 -3.70
N HIS A 182 19.32 -6.02 -4.14
CA HIS A 182 20.19 -5.07 -4.84
C HIS A 182 20.53 -3.84 -4.00
N ARG A 183 20.10 -3.81 -2.73
CA ARG A 183 20.37 -2.70 -1.83
C ARG A 183 20.41 -3.15 -0.37
N PRO A 184 21.51 -2.86 0.35
CA PRO A 184 21.53 -3.07 1.80
C PRO A 184 20.44 -2.25 2.48
N SER A 185 19.91 -2.77 3.58
CA SER A 185 18.98 -2.04 4.45
C SER A 185 19.68 -0.83 5.04
N LEU A 186 18.97 0.29 5.13
CA LEU A 186 19.43 1.45 5.86
C LEU A 186 19.18 1.27 7.36
N THR A 187 20.02 1.89 8.18
CA THR A 187 19.74 2.05 9.60
C THR A 187 18.52 2.96 9.82
N THR A 188 17.93 2.89 11.02
CA THR A 188 16.83 3.79 11.41
C THR A 188 17.18 5.26 11.16
N ASP A 189 18.37 5.69 11.55
CA ASP A 189 18.82 7.08 11.38
C ASP A 189 18.99 7.47 9.90
N GLN A 190 19.55 6.57 9.10
CA GLN A 190 19.70 6.79 7.65
C GLN A 190 18.32 6.91 6.97
N ALA A 191 17.39 6.02 7.29
CA ALA A 191 16.03 6.06 6.77
C ALA A 191 15.29 7.34 7.21
N ALA A 192 15.44 7.73 8.46
CA ALA A 192 14.90 8.98 9.00
C ALA A 192 15.42 10.21 8.22
N GLN A 193 16.72 10.25 7.91
CA GLN A 193 17.30 11.33 7.11
C GLN A 193 16.75 11.38 5.67
N VAL A 194 16.46 10.21 5.06
CA VAL A 194 15.81 10.15 3.75
C VAL A 194 14.41 10.76 3.83
N LEU A 195 13.60 10.33 4.81
CA LEU A 195 12.24 10.84 5.00
C LEU A 195 12.26 12.36 5.28
N LYS A 196 13.17 12.83 6.14
CA LYS A 196 13.32 14.25 6.45
C LYS A 196 13.62 15.09 5.20
N ARG A 197 14.54 14.64 4.33
CA ARG A 197 14.86 15.34 3.07
C ARG A 197 13.72 15.37 2.06
N GLY A 198 12.85 14.37 2.08
CA GLY A 198 11.69 14.29 1.17
C GLY A 198 10.42 14.93 1.72
N ALA A 199 10.42 15.37 2.99
CA ALA A 199 9.27 16.02 3.62
C ALA A 199 8.90 17.32 2.90
N GLY A 200 7.60 17.52 2.66
CA GLY A 200 7.09 18.67 1.90
C GLY A 200 7.18 18.50 0.39
N LYS A 201 7.96 17.55 -0.12
CA LYS A 201 8.04 17.20 -1.54
C LYS A 201 7.35 15.88 -1.83
N GLN A 202 7.96 14.77 -1.43
CA GLN A 202 7.42 13.43 -1.66
C GLN A 202 6.40 13.04 -0.59
N TRP A 203 6.67 13.38 0.66
CA TRP A 203 5.84 13.02 1.79
C TRP A 203 5.29 14.24 2.52
N ASP A 204 4.12 14.04 3.15
CA ASP A 204 3.51 15.03 4.02
C ASP A 204 4.44 15.35 5.20
N PRO A 205 4.84 16.63 5.38
CA PRO A 205 5.78 17.02 6.43
C PRO A 205 5.24 16.73 7.83
N GLN A 206 3.93 16.86 8.07
CA GLN A 206 3.32 16.56 9.37
C GLN A 206 3.36 15.06 9.69
N VAL A 207 3.11 14.22 8.69
CA VAL A 207 3.18 12.76 8.83
C VAL A 207 4.62 12.33 9.10
N VAL A 208 5.59 12.88 8.34
CA VAL A 208 7.03 12.60 8.54
C VAL A 208 7.47 13.02 9.93
N GLU A 209 7.18 14.25 10.36
CA GLU A 209 7.55 14.76 11.69
C GLU A 209 6.99 13.85 12.81
N THR A 210 5.71 13.48 12.69
CA THR A 210 5.04 12.60 13.66
C THR A 210 5.73 11.24 13.73
N PHE A 211 6.13 10.69 12.60
CA PHE A 211 6.83 9.41 12.54
C PHE A 211 8.27 9.50 13.10
N LEU A 212 9.02 10.55 12.78
CA LEU A 212 10.37 10.74 13.30
C LEU A 212 10.38 10.90 14.83
N LYS A 213 9.43 11.63 15.39
CA LYS A 213 9.24 11.71 16.85
C LYS A 213 9.00 10.33 17.49
N LYS A 214 8.28 9.45 16.82
CA LYS A 214 8.07 8.05 17.26
C LYS A 214 9.37 7.26 17.30
N LEU A 215 10.26 7.50 16.32
CA LEU A 215 11.55 6.83 16.25
C LEU A 215 12.58 7.37 17.25
N GLY A 216 12.26 8.43 18.01
CA GLY A 216 13.20 9.10 18.90
C GLY A 216 14.29 9.90 18.15
N VAL A 217 14.06 10.18 16.87
CA VAL A 217 14.98 10.98 16.05
C VAL A 217 14.60 12.45 16.18
N THR A 218 15.57 13.30 16.55
CA THR A 218 15.34 14.75 16.64
C THR A 218 15.05 15.33 15.25
N VAL A 219 13.93 16.06 15.15
CA VAL A 219 13.44 16.67 13.91
C VAL A 219 14.23 17.94 13.56
#